data_62c29f870d5256ad28cbe0b873091670
#
_entry.id   62c29f870d5256ad28cbe0b873091670
#
_cell.length_a   1.000
_cell.length_b   1.000
_cell.length_c   1.000
_cell.angle_alpha   90.00
_cell.angle_beta   90.00
_cell.angle_gamma   90.00
#
_symmetry.space_group_name_H-M   'P 1'
#
loop_
_entity.id
_entity.type
_entity.pdbx_description
1 polymer ?
#
loop_
_entity_poly.entity_id
_entity_poly.type
_entity_poly.pdbx_seq_one_letter_code
_entity_poly.pdbx_strand_id
1 'polypeptide(L)'
;MKQRIHDNLQKPLEKWCGVDLTPTYVYGIREYREGSILNSHRDRKDTHIISAIINVHQEVSEEWPLEIEDHFYRKHEVFLEPGEVIFYESARLLHGRPKELKGKSFANIFCHYMPKGV
;
A
#
# COMPACT_ATOMS: atom_id res chain seq x y z
N MET A 1 8.64 -7.23 15.13
CA MET A 1 7.43 -7.51 14.30
C MET A 1 7.54 -6.95 12.89
N LYS A 2 7.93 -5.70 12.72
CA LYS A 2 8.08 -5.08 11.39
C LYS A 2 9.06 -5.84 10.49
N GLN A 3 10.18 -6.29 11.04
CA GLN A 3 11.18 -7.05 10.31
C GLN A 3 10.61 -8.37 9.78
N ARG A 4 9.81 -9.06 10.57
CA ARG A 4 9.18 -10.32 10.16
C ARG A 4 8.20 -10.12 9.00
N ILE A 5 7.43 -9.05 9.05
CA ILE A 5 6.48 -8.71 7.97
C ILE A 5 7.27 -8.42 6.70
N HIS A 6 8.34 -7.62 6.79
CA HIS A 6 9.21 -7.29 5.67
C HIS A 6 9.80 -8.55 5.04
N ASP A 7 10.35 -9.44 5.89
CA ASP A 7 10.97 -10.69 5.43
C ASP A 7 9.95 -11.63 4.80
N ASN A 8 8.77 -11.75 5.41
CA ASN A 8 7.73 -12.65 4.92
C ASN A 8 7.11 -12.23 3.60
N LEU A 9 7.08 -10.94 3.31
CA LEU A 9 6.50 -10.41 2.06
C LEU A 9 7.53 -10.29 0.93
N GLN A 10 8.82 -10.33 1.24
CA GLN A 10 9.86 -10.10 0.25
C GLN A 10 9.79 -11.10 -0.91
N LYS A 11 9.74 -12.40 -0.62
CA LYS A 11 9.71 -13.43 -1.67
C LYS A 11 8.43 -13.39 -2.51
N PRO A 12 7.24 -13.29 -1.92
CA PRO A 12 6.03 -13.12 -2.72
C PRO A 12 6.08 -11.90 -3.64
N LEU A 13 6.61 -10.77 -3.16
CA LEU A 13 6.76 -9.56 -3.96
C LEU A 13 7.78 -9.73 -5.08
N GLU A 14 8.92 -10.36 -4.78
CA GLU A 14 9.94 -10.67 -5.80
C GLU A 14 9.37 -11.54 -6.90
N LYS A 15 8.58 -12.54 -6.54
CA LYS A 15 7.93 -13.41 -7.50
C LYS A 15 6.92 -12.65 -8.36
N TRP A 16 6.18 -11.74 -7.75
CA TRP A 16 5.19 -10.92 -8.44
C TRP A 16 5.83 -9.94 -9.42
N CYS A 17 6.88 -9.22 -9.01
CA CYS A 17 7.51 -8.20 -9.84
C CYS A 17 8.64 -8.72 -10.74
N GLY A 18 9.13 -9.93 -10.49
CA GLY A 18 10.15 -10.58 -11.33
C GLY A 18 11.57 -10.14 -11.10
N VAL A 19 11.85 -9.39 -10.03
CA VAL A 19 13.22 -8.93 -9.70
C VAL A 19 13.49 -9.13 -8.22
N ASP A 20 14.77 -9.24 -7.86
CA ASP A 20 15.18 -9.30 -6.46
C ASP A 20 15.01 -7.93 -5.81
N LEU A 21 14.59 -7.93 -4.56
CA LEU A 21 14.25 -6.71 -3.82
C LEU A 21 15.12 -6.54 -2.59
N THR A 22 15.38 -5.27 -2.25
CA THR A 22 15.99 -4.86 -0.99
C THR A 22 14.90 -4.21 -0.13
N PRO A 23 14.66 -4.69 1.10
CA PRO A 23 13.72 -4.04 2.02
C PRO A 23 14.20 -2.64 2.39
N THR A 24 13.30 -1.68 2.41
CA THR A 24 13.63 -0.30 2.81
C THR A 24 12.89 0.12 4.07
N TYR A 25 11.57 0.28 4.01
CA TYR A 25 10.80 0.78 5.13
C TYR A 25 9.53 -0.02 5.36
N VAL A 26 9.13 -0.11 6.63
CA VAL A 26 7.80 -0.57 7.05
C VAL A 26 7.19 0.51 7.93
N TYR A 27 6.02 1.01 7.52
CA TYR A 27 5.25 1.97 8.29
C TYR A 27 4.02 1.33 8.87
N GLY A 28 3.73 1.59 10.09
CA GLY A 28 2.51 1.15 10.72
C GLY A 28 2.73 0.64 12.15
N ILE A 29 1.67 0.28 12.80
CA ILE A 29 0.30 0.32 12.20
C ILE A 29 -0.11 1.78 12.08
N ARG A 30 -0.52 2.20 10.88
CA ARG A 30 -1.03 3.56 10.67
C ARG A 30 -2.54 3.54 10.69
N GLU A 31 -3.14 4.28 11.61
CA GLU A 31 -4.58 4.38 11.76
C GLU A 31 -5.09 5.69 11.15
N TYR A 32 -6.11 5.57 10.32
CA TYR A 32 -6.87 6.70 9.79
C TYR A 32 -8.21 6.79 10.52
N ARG A 33 -8.68 8.01 10.73
CA ARG A 33 -9.92 8.28 11.45
C ARG A 33 -10.93 8.95 10.55
N GLU A 34 -12.17 9.09 11.04
CA GLU A 34 -13.26 9.70 10.29
C GLU A 34 -12.84 11.04 9.69
N GLY A 35 -13.18 11.24 8.42
CA GLY A 35 -12.86 12.44 7.68
C GLY A 35 -11.50 12.42 7.00
N SER A 36 -10.70 11.39 7.23
CA SER A 36 -9.38 11.29 6.59
C SER A 36 -9.50 11.17 5.08
N ILE A 37 -8.58 11.83 4.39
CA ILE A 37 -8.36 11.64 2.96
C ILE A 37 -6.85 11.46 2.74
N LEU A 38 -6.51 10.75 1.69
CA LEU A 38 -5.13 10.61 1.24
C LEU A 38 -5.08 11.02 -0.22
N ASN A 39 -4.51 12.20 -0.48
CA ASN A 39 -4.44 12.73 -1.83
C ASN A 39 -3.65 11.80 -2.74
N SER A 40 -4.09 11.68 -3.98
CA SER A 40 -3.42 10.84 -4.97
C SER A 40 -2.00 11.36 -5.20
N HIS A 41 -1.04 10.43 -5.19
CA HIS A 41 0.39 10.74 -5.29
C HIS A 41 1.15 9.54 -5.84
N ARG A 42 2.42 9.76 -6.15
CA ARG A 42 3.40 8.71 -6.39
C ARG A 42 4.40 8.75 -5.26
N ASP A 43 4.88 7.57 -4.85
CA ASP A 43 5.84 7.47 -3.76
C ASP A 43 7.25 7.88 -4.23
N ARG A 44 8.17 7.94 -3.28
CA ARG A 44 9.56 8.36 -3.51
C ARG A 44 10.31 7.29 -4.30
N LYS A 45 10.97 7.69 -5.39
CA LYS A 45 11.71 6.79 -6.28
C LYS A 45 12.92 6.13 -5.63
N ASP A 46 13.51 6.76 -4.63
CA ASP A 46 14.74 6.28 -4.00
C ASP A 46 14.52 5.24 -2.91
N THR A 47 13.31 5.04 -2.44
CA THR A 47 13.04 4.09 -1.35
C THR A 47 11.75 3.27 -1.52
N HIS A 48 10.80 3.71 -2.34
CA HIS A 48 9.44 3.17 -2.39
C HIS A 48 9.04 2.81 -3.82
N ILE A 49 9.71 1.82 -4.42
CA ILE A 49 9.42 1.44 -5.81
C ILE A 49 8.40 0.32 -5.88
N ILE A 50 8.59 -0.74 -5.09
CA ILE A 50 7.68 -1.87 -5.00
C ILE A 50 7.14 -1.91 -3.59
N SER A 51 5.83 -1.98 -3.46
CA SER A 51 5.20 -1.85 -2.15
C SER A 51 4.05 -2.82 -1.96
N ALA A 52 3.72 -3.04 -0.68
CA ALA A 52 2.54 -3.79 -0.27
C ALA A 52 1.80 -3.01 0.80
N ILE A 53 0.48 -3.03 0.71
CA ILE A 53 -0.39 -2.52 1.77
C ILE A 53 -1.15 -3.70 2.37
N ILE A 54 -1.05 -3.86 3.69
CA ILE A 54 -1.81 -4.86 4.44
C ILE A 54 -2.91 -4.13 5.19
N ASN A 55 -4.16 -4.53 4.96
CA ASN A 55 -5.26 -4.04 5.78
C ASN A 55 -5.29 -4.82 7.09
N VAL A 56 -5.20 -4.11 8.21
CA VAL A 56 -5.13 -4.73 9.55
C VAL A 56 -6.49 -4.70 10.23
N HIS A 57 -7.20 -3.58 10.13
CA HIS A 57 -8.45 -3.38 10.85
C HIS A 57 -9.25 -2.28 10.18
N GLN A 58 -10.59 -2.44 10.18
CA GLN A 58 -11.47 -1.36 9.74
C GLN A 58 -12.78 -1.40 10.50
N GLU A 59 -13.27 -0.22 10.84
CA GLU A 59 -14.58 -0.01 11.46
C GLU A 59 -15.22 1.17 10.73
N VAL A 60 -15.87 0.84 9.60
CA VAL A 60 -16.35 1.83 8.64
C VAL A 60 -17.85 1.62 8.36
N SER A 61 -18.55 2.71 8.06
CA SER A 61 -19.94 2.66 7.63
C SER A 61 -20.08 2.56 6.12
N GLU A 62 -19.05 2.96 5.38
CA GLU A 62 -18.94 2.82 3.93
C GLU A 62 -17.54 2.34 3.60
N GLU A 63 -17.39 1.56 2.54
CA GLU A 63 -16.09 1.11 2.07
C GLU A 63 -15.21 2.31 1.69
N TRP A 64 -13.92 2.20 2.03
CA TRP A 64 -12.94 3.26 1.76
C TRP A 64 -11.87 2.73 0.80
N PRO A 65 -12.07 2.90 -0.51
CA PRO A 65 -11.19 2.28 -1.50
C PRO A 65 -9.85 2.98 -1.63
N LEU A 66 -8.84 2.19 -2.00
CA LEU A 66 -7.62 2.70 -2.59
C LEU A 66 -7.89 2.94 -4.07
N GLU A 67 -7.71 4.16 -4.54
CA GLU A 67 -7.77 4.47 -5.96
C GLU A 67 -6.36 4.39 -6.52
N ILE A 68 -6.18 3.63 -7.59
CA ILE A 68 -4.87 3.44 -8.21
C ILE A 68 -5.01 3.40 -9.73
N GLU A 69 -4.09 4.08 -10.43
CA GLU A 69 -4.01 4.00 -11.89
C GLU A 69 -3.21 2.78 -12.31
N ASP A 70 -3.58 2.21 -13.45
CA ASP A 70 -2.78 1.16 -14.09
C ASP A 70 -1.77 1.80 -15.08
N HIS A 71 -1.02 0.95 -15.80
CA HIS A 71 0.00 1.42 -16.75
C HIS A 71 -0.60 2.12 -17.97
N PHE A 72 -1.92 2.08 -18.15
CA PHE A 72 -2.64 2.74 -19.24
C PHE A 72 -3.41 3.96 -18.72
N TYR A 73 -3.09 4.43 -17.51
CA TYR A 73 -3.71 5.59 -16.86
C TYR A 73 -5.21 5.42 -16.56
N ARG A 74 -5.67 4.17 -16.47
CA ARG A 74 -7.05 3.87 -16.07
C ARG A 74 -7.10 3.74 -14.56
N LYS A 75 -8.08 4.40 -13.95
CA LYS A 75 -8.27 4.40 -12.50
C LYS A 75 -9.07 3.17 -12.06
N HIS A 76 -8.58 2.52 -11.01
CA HIS A 76 -9.26 1.39 -10.37
C HIS A 76 -9.50 1.70 -8.90
N GLU A 77 -10.62 1.22 -8.38
CA GLU A 77 -10.90 1.25 -6.95
C GLU A 77 -10.64 -0.14 -6.38
N VAL A 78 -9.78 -0.23 -5.38
CA VAL A 78 -9.43 -1.49 -4.74
C VAL A 78 -9.95 -1.48 -3.31
N PHE A 79 -10.78 -2.48 -2.99
CA PHE A 79 -11.38 -2.64 -1.67
C PHE A 79 -10.70 -3.79 -0.95
N LEU A 80 -10.01 -3.48 0.15
CA LEU A 80 -9.35 -4.49 0.97
C LEU A 80 -10.14 -4.73 2.25
N GLU A 81 -10.24 -6.00 2.62
CA GLU A 81 -10.76 -6.42 3.92
C GLU A 81 -9.59 -6.73 4.86
N PRO A 82 -9.83 -6.76 6.20
CA PRO A 82 -8.77 -7.11 7.15
C PRO A 82 -8.11 -8.44 6.79
N GLY A 83 -6.78 -8.43 6.77
CA GLY A 83 -5.98 -9.59 6.38
C GLY A 83 -5.60 -9.65 4.91
N GLU A 84 -6.20 -8.80 4.07
CA GLU A 84 -5.87 -8.75 2.65
C GLU A 84 -4.70 -7.82 2.37
N VAL A 85 -3.97 -8.12 1.31
CA VAL A 85 -2.76 -7.40 0.90
C VAL A 85 -2.86 -7.04 -0.57
N ILE A 86 -2.46 -5.82 -0.92
CA ILE A 86 -2.25 -5.43 -2.32
C ILE A 86 -0.76 -5.19 -2.57
N PHE A 87 -0.27 -5.69 -3.71
CA PHE A 87 1.06 -5.41 -4.22
C PHE A 87 0.96 -4.37 -5.33
N TYR A 88 1.84 -3.36 -5.32
CA TYR A 88 1.76 -2.30 -6.35
C TYR A 88 3.10 -1.60 -6.56
N GLU A 89 3.23 -0.96 -7.72
CA GLU A 89 4.39 -0.16 -8.09
C GLU A 89 4.19 1.26 -7.58
N SER A 90 4.54 1.48 -6.33
CA SER A 90 4.16 2.68 -5.59
C SER A 90 4.79 3.98 -6.09
N ALA A 91 6.00 3.92 -6.67
CA ALA A 91 6.65 5.10 -7.21
C ALA A 91 6.18 5.45 -8.62
N ARG A 92 5.64 4.47 -9.34
CA ARG A 92 5.25 4.62 -10.74
C ARG A 92 3.78 4.97 -10.93
N LEU A 93 2.90 4.33 -10.15
CA LEU A 93 1.47 4.44 -10.32
C LEU A 93 0.86 5.45 -9.35
N LEU A 94 0.08 6.38 -9.89
CA LEU A 94 -0.65 7.34 -9.07
C LEU A 94 -1.67 6.59 -8.21
N HIS A 95 -1.66 6.83 -6.91
CA HIS A 95 -2.56 6.15 -5.98
C HIS A 95 -2.88 7.03 -4.78
N GLY A 96 -4.00 6.75 -4.14
CA GLY A 96 -4.44 7.48 -2.96
C GLY A 96 -5.82 7.05 -2.50
N ARG A 97 -6.34 7.76 -1.53
CA ARG A 97 -7.70 7.59 -1.01
C ARG A 97 -8.36 8.96 -0.93
N PRO A 98 -8.77 9.50 -2.09
CA PRO A 98 -9.30 10.88 -2.15
C PRO A 98 -10.70 11.01 -1.57
N LYS A 99 -11.44 9.91 -1.46
CA LYS A 99 -12.74 9.92 -0.80
C LYS A 99 -12.56 10.02 0.71
N GLU A 100 -13.44 10.73 1.36
CA GLU A 100 -13.42 10.90 2.81
C GLU A 100 -13.78 9.60 3.52
N LEU A 101 -13.00 9.23 4.53
CA LEU A 101 -13.29 8.06 5.38
C LEU A 101 -14.58 8.30 6.16
N LYS A 102 -15.53 7.38 6.01
CA LYS A 102 -16.79 7.36 6.75
C LYS A 102 -16.76 6.21 7.74
N GLY A 103 -16.44 6.50 8.99
CA GLY A 103 -16.34 5.50 10.05
C GLY A 103 -15.35 5.91 11.12
N LYS A 104 -15.12 5.02 12.09
CA LYS A 104 -14.27 5.32 13.24
C LYS A 104 -12.79 5.14 12.93
N SER A 105 -12.43 4.09 12.20
CA SER A 105 -11.04 3.67 12.09
C SER A 105 -10.79 2.83 10.85
N PHE A 106 -9.60 2.99 10.30
CA PHE A 106 -9.09 2.18 9.20
C PHE A 106 -7.57 2.10 9.36
N ALA A 107 -7.03 0.89 9.53
CA ALA A 107 -5.63 0.72 9.88
C ALA A 107 -4.88 -0.16 8.89
N ASN A 108 -3.72 0.30 8.45
CA ASN A 108 -2.88 -0.38 7.47
C ASN A 108 -1.43 -0.47 7.93
N ILE A 109 -0.72 -1.45 7.37
CA ILE A 109 0.74 -1.52 7.38
C ILE A 109 1.22 -1.33 5.94
N PHE A 110 2.25 -0.51 5.76
CA PHE A 110 2.85 -0.22 4.46
C PHE A 110 4.26 -0.79 4.43
N CYS A 111 4.55 -1.66 3.46
CA CYS A 111 5.88 -2.25 3.27
C CYS A 111 6.47 -1.77 1.96
N HIS A 112 7.72 -1.30 1.99
CA HIS A 112 8.38 -0.70 0.83
C HIS A 112 9.70 -1.39 0.54
N TYR A 113 10.00 -1.52 -0.75
CA TYR A 113 11.18 -2.20 -1.26
C TYR A 113 11.73 -1.49 -2.48
N MET A 114 13.01 -1.76 -2.77
CA MET A 114 13.67 -1.34 -4.00
C MET A 114 14.25 -2.53 -4.73
N PRO A 115 14.28 -2.53 -6.08
CA PRO A 115 15.02 -3.55 -6.82
C PRO A 115 16.50 -3.51 -6.42
N LYS A 116 17.11 -4.70 -6.27
CA LYS A 116 18.55 -4.80 -5.98
C LYS A 116 19.37 -4.27 -7.15
N GLY A 117 20.48 -3.61 -6.83
CA GLY A 117 21.38 -3.06 -7.85
C GLY A 117 20.99 -1.70 -8.39
N VAL A 118 20.00 -1.06 -7.78
CA VAL A 118 19.54 0.27 -8.17
C VAL A 118 19.97 1.32 -7.16
#